data_c13ec5308c7e3f70d41fab2c13032a7f
#
_entry.id   c13ec5308c7e3f70d41fab2c13032a7f
#
_cell.length_a   1.000
_cell.length_b   1.000
_cell.length_c   1.000
_cell.angle_alpha   90.00
_cell.angle_beta   90.00
_cell.angle_gamma   90.00
#
_symmetry.space_group_name_H-M   'P 1'
#
loop_
_entity.id
_entity.type
_entity.pdbx_description
1 polymer ?
#
loop_
_entity_poly.entity_id
_entity_poly.type
_entity_poly.pdbx_seq_one_letter_code
_entity_poly.pdbx_strand_id
1 'polypeptide(L)'
;MLADYISRAIQNHTDCNVICDHYQKDELSEVIRRVRKWQFRDGIELMCSEEIETAVQTGNEQCPEQWIVWTVTGDKAKTVSPQHKEFFSLCQQGYWLKMQLA
;
A
#
# COMPACT_ATOMS: atom_id res chain seq x y z
N MET A 1 11.02 -3.93 -10.05
CA MET A 1 10.45 -4.89 -9.11
C MET A 1 9.49 -4.16 -8.18
N LEU A 2 8.30 -4.69 -7.99
CA LEU A 2 7.24 -4.02 -7.21
C LEU A 2 7.69 -3.68 -5.78
N ALA A 3 8.39 -4.59 -5.12
CA ALA A 3 8.85 -4.37 -3.74
C ALA A 3 9.71 -3.11 -3.59
N ASP A 4 10.54 -2.81 -4.58
CA ASP A 4 11.36 -1.62 -4.58
C ASP A 4 10.52 -0.34 -4.65
N TYR A 5 9.51 -0.30 -5.52
CA TYR A 5 8.59 0.84 -5.63
C TYR A 5 7.78 1.02 -4.34
N ILE A 6 7.26 -0.05 -3.76
CA ILE A 6 6.51 0.01 -2.50
C ILE A 6 7.39 0.57 -1.38
N SER A 7 8.62 0.08 -1.26
CA SER A 7 9.56 0.54 -0.23
C SER A 7 9.84 2.04 -0.36
N ARG A 8 10.09 2.53 -1.56
CA ARG A 8 10.35 3.96 -1.81
C ARG A 8 9.10 4.81 -1.50
N ALA A 9 7.91 4.33 -1.87
CA ALA A 9 6.66 5.04 -1.56
C ALA A 9 6.44 5.18 -0.06
N ILE A 10 6.63 4.09 0.71
CA ILE A 10 6.47 4.10 2.16
C ILE A 10 7.46 5.06 2.82
N GLN A 11 8.68 5.13 2.33
CA GLN A 11 9.75 5.98 2.87
C GLN A 11 9.67 7.43 2.40
N ASN A 12 8.70 7.79 1.56
CA ASN A 12 8.60 9.11 0.93
C ASN A 12 9.90 9.51 0.23
N HIS A 13 10.44 8.61 -0.55
CA HIS A 13 11.68 8.81 -1.28
C HIS A 13 11.58 9.99 -2.26
N THR A 14 12.70 10.67 -2.52
CA THR A 14 12.72 11.86 -3.36
C THR A 14 12.41 11.61 -4.84
N ASP A 15 12.47 10.37 -5.31
CA ASP A 15 12.14 10.01 -6.70
C ASP A 15 10.67 9.69 -6.93
N CYS A 16 9.81 9.85 -5.92
CA CYS A 16 8.37 9.72 -6.06
C CYS A 16 7.62 10.86 -5.39
N ASN A 17 6.45 11.18 -5.93
CA ASN A 17 5.56 12.22 -5.41
C ASN A 17 4.18 11.63 -5.20
N VAL A 18 3.54 11.99 -4.08
CA VAL A 18 2.14 11.68 -3.84
C VAL A 18 1.29 12.55 -4.75
N ILE A 19 0.50 11.93 -5.63
CA ILE A 19 -0.40 12.63 -6.54
C ILE A 19 -1.87 12.51 -6.14
N CYS A 20 -2.18 11.61 -5.20
CA CYS A 20 -3.53 11.44 -4.67
C CYS A 20 -3.41 10.84 -3.26
N ASP A 21 -4.17 11.39 -2.33
CA ASP A 21 -4.32 10.84 -0.98
C ASP A 21 -5.74 11.12 -0.54
N HIS A 22 -6.57 10.09 -0.58
CA HIS A 22 -7.99 10.18 -0.23
C HIS A 22 -8.27 9.30 0.98
N TYR A 23 -8.84 9.89 2.02
CA TYR A 23 -9.19 9.23 3.26
C TYR A 23 -10.70 9.32 3.48
N GLN A 24 -11.32 8.19 3.80
CA GLN A 24 -12.75 8.14 4.07
C GLN A 24 -13.02 7.21 5.26
N LYS A 25 -13.79 7.70 6.21
CA LYS A 25 -14.28 6.91 7.34
C LYS A 25 -15.77 6.70 7.18
N ASP A 26 -16.19 5.44 7.16
CA ASP A 26 -17.61 5.06 7.19
C ASP A 26 -18.00 4.76 8.64
N GLU A 27 -18.80 5.64 9.25
CA GLU A 27 -19.19 5.49 10.64
C GLU A 27 -20.19 4.35 10.87
N LEU A 28 -20.97 3.98 9.84
CA LEU A 28 -21.95 2.91 9.96
C LEU A 28 -21.30 1.53 9.91
N SER A 29 -20.32 1.33 9.08
CA SER A 29 -19.59 0.07 8.97
C SER A 29 -18.32 0.02 9.81
N GLU A 30 -17.94 1.14 10.43
CA GLU A 30 -16.69 1.30 11.19
C GLU A 30 -15.45 0.91 10.41
N VAL A 31 -15.46 1.19 9.10
CA VAL A 31 -14.34 0.93 8.19
C VAL A 31 -13.69 2.24 7.78
N ILE A 32 -12.38 2.28 7.88
CA ILE A 32 -11.56 3.37 7.35
C ILE A 32 -10.96 2.91 6.04
N ARG A 33 -11.14 3.71 5.01
CA ARG A 33 -10.54 3.49 3.69
C ARG A 33 -9.59 4.61 3.35
N ARG A 34 -8.45 4.25 2.80
CA ARG A 34 -7.47 5.22 2.32
C ARG A 34 -6.94 4.76 0.98
N VAL A 35 -6.94 5.66 0.01
CA VAL A 35 -6.36 5.42 -1.32
C VAL A 35 -5.28 6.46 -1.55
N ARG A 36 -4.08 6.00 -1.84
CA ARG A 36 -2.94 6.85 -2.16
C ARG A 36 -2.36 6.46 -3.50
N LYS A 37 -1.89 7.45 -4.26
CA LYS A 37 -1.16 7.25 -5.50
C LYS A 37 0.15 8.00 -5.46
N TRP A 38 1.18 7.36 -5.99
CA TRP A 38 2.50 7.97 -6.17
C TRP A 38 2.89 7.93 -7.64
N GLN A 39 3.56 8.95 -8.09
CA GLN A 39 4.20 8.99 -9.40
C GLN A 39 5.70 9.02 -9.23
N PHE A 40 6.40 8.12 -9.89
CA PHE A 40 7.84 8.01 -9.86
C PHE A 40 8.45 8.74 -11.06
N ARG A 41 9.73 9.13 -10.94
CA ARG A 41 10.44 9.85 -12.00
C ARG A 41 10.56 9.07 -13.30
N ASP A 42 10.58 7.75 -13.22
CA ASP A 42 10.63 6.88 -14.39
C ASP A 42 9.29 6.72 -15.11
N GLY A 43 8.24 7.38 -14.61
CA GLY A 43 6.90 7.33 -15.18
C GLY A 43 6.00 6.25 -14.61
N ILE A 44 6.48 5.43 -13.69
CA ILE A 44 5.66 4.42 -13.01
C ILE A 44 4.69 5.11 -12.06
N GLU A 45 3.45 4.66 -12.04
CA GLU A 45 2.44 5.06 -11.07
C GLU A 45 2.09 3.88 -10.17
N LEU A 46 2.06 4.12 -8.87
CA LEU A 46 1.75 3.11 -7.86
C LEU A 46 0.55 3.56 -7.05
N MET A 47 -0.42 2.65 -6.87
CA MET A 47 -1.61 2.90 -6.07
C MET A 47 -1.64 1.94 -4.88
N CYS A 48 -1.97 2.47 -3.70
CA CYS A 48 -2.24 1.68 -2.51
C CYS A 48 -3.64 1.95 -2.01
N SER A 49 -4.43 0.90 -1.84
CA SER A 49 -5.75 0.95 -1.23
C SER A 49 -5.71 0.19 0.09
N GLU A 50 -6.15 0.83 1.17
CA GLU A 50 -6.16 0.24 2.51
C GLU A 50 -7.57 0.28 3.08
N GLU A 51 -7.98 -0.82 3.73
CA GLU A 51 -9.21 -0.90 4.51
C GLU A 51 -8.90 -1.43 5.91
N ILE A 52 -9.35 -0.70 6.92
CA ILE A 52 -9.13 -1.04 8.33
C ILE A 52 -10.48 -1.00 9.05
N GLU A 53 -10.84 -2.10 9.72
CA GLU A 53 -11.98 -2.10 10.63
C GLU A 53 -11.58 -1.55 11.98
N THR A 54 -12.27 -0.51 12.45
CA THR A 54 -11.95 0.13 13.72
C THR A 54 -12.59 -0.56 14.92
N ALA A 55 -13.64 -1.37 14.68
CA ALA A 55 -14.43 -1.99 15.75
C ALA A 55 -13.78 -3.19 16.43
N VAL A 56 -12.79 -3.82 15.83
CA VAL A 56 -12.24 -5.12 16.25
C VAL A 56 -10.79 -5.03 16.71
N GLN A 57 -10.41 -3.91 17.29
CA GLN A 57 -9.09 -3.84 17.89
C GLN A 57 -9.15 -4.36 19.33
N THR A 58 -9.02 -5.65 19.49
CA THR A 58 -8.68 -6.22 20.79
C THR A 58 -7.22 -5.87 21.05
N GLY A 59 -6.97 -5.21 22.17
CA GLY A 59 -5.67 -4.60 22.48
C GLY A 59 -4.48 -5.54 22.64
N ASN A 60 -4.58 -6.80 22.22
CA ASN A 60 -3.51 -7.80 22.33
C ASN A 60 -2.91 -8.18 20.97
N GLU A 61 -3.41 -7.66 19.87
CA GLU A 61 -2.86 -7.97 18.57
C GLU A 61 -1.75 -6.98 18.21
N GLN A 62 -0.55 -7.49 18.06
CA GLN A 62 0.61 -6.70 17.65
C GLN A 62 0.53 -6.27 16.19
N CYS A 63 -0.33 -6.92 15.40
CA CYS A 63 -0.49 -6.64 13.99
C CYS A 63 -1.94 -6.87 13.58
N PRO A 64 -2.81 -5.86 13.75
CA PRO A 64 -4.23 -6.01 13.44
C PRO A 64 -4.45 -6.29 11.96
N GLU A 65 -5.54 -7.00 11.66
CA GLU A 65 -5.94 -7.25 10.28
C GLU A 65 -6.31 -5.94 9.59
N GLN A 66 -5.75 -5.76 8.39
CA GLN A 66 -6.15 -4.70 7.48
C GLN A 66 -5.91 -5.17 6.05
N TRP A 67 -6.76 -4.75 5.14
CA TRP A 67 -6.61 -5.13 3.75
C TRP A 67 -5.80 -4.06 3.03
N ILE A 68 -4.64 -4.46 2.51
CA ILE A 68 -3.71 -3.58 1.81
C ILE A 68 -3.54 -4.10 0.40
N VAL A 69 -3.83 -3.27 -0.60
CA VAL A 69 -3.73 -3.65 -2.01
C VAL A 69 -2.81 -2.65 -2.71
N TRP A 70 -1.73 -3.16 -3.29
CA TRP A 70 -0.81 -2.39 -4.10
C TRP A 70 -0.99 -2.75 -5.57
N THR A 71 -1.14 -1.74 -6.42
CA THR A 71 -1.35 -1.93 -7.86
C THR A 71 -0.51 -0.93 -8.64
N VAL A 72 0.19 -1.43 -9.65
CA VAL A 72 0.90 -0.57 -10.60
C VAL A 72 -0.08 -0.15 -11.69
N THR A 73 -0.19 1.15 -11.95
CA THR A 73 -1.10 1.73 -12.92
C THR A 73 -0.32 2.52 -13.99
N GLY A 74 -1.02 2.99 -15.02
CA GLY A 74 -0.41 3.78 -16.08
C GLY A 74 0.17 2.94 -17.22
N ASP A 75 0.74 3.61 -18.19
CA ASP A 75 1.20 2.99 -19.44
C ASP A 75 2.39 2.04 -19.26
N LYS A 76 3.17 2.26 -18.23
CA LYS A 76 4.37 1.47 -17.94
C LYS A 76 4.15 0.34 -16.94
N ALA A 77 2.89 0.07 -16.57
CA ALA A 77 2.57 -0.95 -15.56
C ALA A 77 3.17 -2.32 -15.89
N LYS A 78 3.21 -2.69 -17.16
CA LYS A 78 3.73 -3.99 -17.61
C LYS A 78 5.22 -4.18 -17.38
N THR A 79 5.97 -3.11 -17.13
CA THR A 79 7.41 -3.19 -16.88
C THR A 79 7.75 -3.57 -15.43
N VAL A 80 6.76 -3.56 -14.55
CA VAL A 80 6.92 -3.90 -13.14
C VAL A 80 6.29 -5.25 -12.85
N SER A 81 7.01 -6.11 -12.13
CA SER A 81 6.54 -7.44 -11.78
C SER A 81 6.71 -7.68 -10.27
N PRO A 82 5.67 -8.18 -9.57
CA PRO A 82 4.30 -8.29 -10.04
C PRO A 82 3.64 -6.92 -10.18
N GLN A 83 2.52 -6.84 -10.90
CA GLN A 83 1.75 -5.58 -11.05
C GLN A 83 0.77 -5.34 -9.91
N HIS A 84 0.51 -6.36 -9.12
CA HIS A 84 -0.52 -6.35 -8.08
C HIS A 84 -0.08 -7.23 -6.92
N LYS A 85 -0.28 -6.76 -5.68
CA LYS A 85 0.02 -7.52 -4.48
C LYS A 85 -0.91 -7.10 -3.35
N GLU A 86 -1.48 -8.09 -2.65
CA GLU A 86 -2.37 -7.88 -1.52
C GLU A 86 -1.74 -8.41 -0.24
N PHE A 87 -2.02 -7.71 0.86
CA PHE A 87 -1.62 -8.12 2.20
C PHE A 87 -2.80 -7.97 3.16
N PHE A 88 -2.83 -8.79 4.21
CA PHE A 88 -3.88 -8.75 5.23
C PHE A 88 -3.40 -8.17 6.55
N SER A 89 -2.15 -7.73 6.62
CA SER A 89 -1.59 -7.01 7.78
C SER A 89 -0.32 -6.28 7.37
N LEU A 90 0.07 -5.28 8.16
CA LEU A 90 1.35 -4.60 7.98
C LEU A 90 2.54 -5.53 8.24
N CYS A 91 2.39 -6.49 9.15
CA CYS A 91 3.42 -7.49 9.41
C CYS A 91 3.67 -8.37 8.19
N GLN A 92 2.62 -8.81 7.52
CA GLN A 92 2.73 -9.60 6.29
C GLN A 92 3.40 -8.80 5.17
N GLN A 93 3.00 -7.53 4.99
CA GLN A 93 3.63 -6.64 4.03
C GLN A 93 5.11 -6.45 4.31
N GLY A 94 5.46 -6.16 5.57
CA GLY A 94 6.85 -5.95 5.99
C GLY A 94 7.71 -7.17 5.77
N TYR A 95 7.19 -8.36 6.09
CA TYR A 95 7.89 -9.61 5.85
C TYR A 95 8.18 -9.83 4.36
N TRP A 96 7.17 -9.63 3.51
CA TRP A 96 7.32 -9.77 2.07
C TRP A 96 8.37 -8.81 1.51
N LEU A 97 8.32 -7.53 1.92
CA LEU A 97 9.30 -6.53 1.51
C LEU A 97 10.72 -6.92 1.93
N LYS A 98 10.86 -7.38 3.17
CA LYS A 98 12.16 -7.83 3.68
C LYS A 98 12.73 -8.97 2.84
N MET A 99 11.91 -9.94 2.48
CA MET A 99 12.36 -11.09 1.67
C MET A 99 12.70 -10.70 0.24
N GLN A 100 11.94 -9.77 -0.36
CA GLN A 100 12.17 -9.35 -1.74
C GLN A 100 13.39 -8.45 -1.89
N LEU A 101 13.70 -7.65 -0.86
CA LEU A 101 14.79 -6.68 -0.89
C LEU A 101 16.08 -7.17 -0.23
N ALA A 102 16.07 -8.38 0.27
CA ALA A 102 17.25 -8.99 0.91
C ALA A 102 18.37 -9.30 -0.10
#